data_ac97394d8f1c5cc7612ce3593cc78ccf
#
_entry.id   ac97394d8f1c5cc7612ce3593cc78ccf
#
_cell.length_a   1.000
_cell.length_b   1.000
_cell.length_c   1.000
_cell.angle_alpha   90.00
_cell.angle_beta   90.00
_cell.angle_gamma   90.00
#
_symmetry.space_group_name_H-M   'P 1'
#
loop_
_entity.id
_entity.type
_entity.pdbx_description
1 polymer ?
#
loop_
_entity_poly.entity_id
_entity_poly.type
_entity_poly.pdbx_seq_one_letter_code
_entity_poly.pdbx_strand_id
1 'polypeptide(L)'
;MRTIDDFTRPLEYLAPMDKHLGDIVRAWAEREVIPYRRQYDEDWEQHRLIEPAFRSLMGELGFQRMLFPEDLGGWGFGHSGYTATIACRAFEEIARADSGMAVAFGVLFWPLVMICNEPHVNRRLCEELAPMFCDTTAPCFAANAMTEPQGGADIENMEIVGGSTIETTAVLDGDEWVINGHKLWPTNSGGVADLFGVVATTKAGSRDLDDFAFIFVPAKTVGCTQSGPYQKAGMAADKNGDIWFEDCRVPSWYRAHGPGLDAMYFKEVISFGNMGSTAFVVGAMMNVYEILKDFCSTQTYRGKPLKENDDIAGVLADFARDVDICRILAYQCARMIDRPDLYGERWSEEIVAKGRGYKYFACDRAVEDLKNAMNIMGAHGSDRLWDVEKHWRDVKIVQLWMGGKQLCQMEVARWFYECKTL
;
A
#
# COMPACT_ATOMS: atom_id res chain seq x y z
N MET A 1 -25.48 3.42 -20.04
CA MET A 1 -25.37 2.92 -18.64
C MET A 1 -24.24 3.66 -17.97
N ARG A 2 -24.34 3.92 -16.67
CA ARG A 2 -23.30 4.59 -15.87
C ARG A 2 -22.01 3.78 -15.85
N THR A 3 -20.86 4.45 -15.75
CA THR A 3 -19.52 3.85 -15.74
C THR A 3 -18.84 4.15 -14.42
N ILE A 4 -17.62 3.62 -14.22
CA ILE A 4 -16.80 3.96 -13.06
C ILE A 4 -16.42 5.45 -12.98
N ASP A 5 -16.51 6.17 -14.10
CA ASP A 5 -16.24 7.61 -14.13
C ASP A 5 -17.43 8.45 -13.59
N ASP A 6 -18.61 7.83 -13.44
CA ASP A 6 -19.76 8.47 -12.79
C ASP A 6 -19.68 8.45 -11.25
N PHE A 7 -18.79 7.62 -10.64
CA PHE A 7 -18.54 7.67 -9.19
C PHE A 7 -17.82 8.95 -8.79
N THR A 8 -18.21 9.48 -7.63
CA THR A 8 -17.67 10.72 -7.12
C THR A 8 -16.16 10.65 -6.93
N ARG A 9 -15.48 11.58 -7.54
CA ARG A 9 -14.06 11.86 -7.34
C ARG A 9 -13.93 13.35 -7.17
N PRO A 10 -13.37 13.82 -6.06
CA PRO A 10 -13.26 15.26 -5.77
C PRO A 10 -12.33 15.95 -6.79
N LEU A 11 -12.89 16.32 -7.95
CA LEU A 11 -12.13 16.87 -9.08
C LEU A 11 -11.43 18.19 -8.75
N GLU A 12 -11.96 18.94 -7.78
CA GLU A 12 -11.36 20.17 -7.26
C GLU A 12 -10.02 19.95 -6.56
N TYR A 13 -9.72 18.70 -6.18
CA TYR A 13 -8.44 18.32 -5.56
C TYR A 13 -7.39 17.88 -6.58
N LEU A 14 -7.83 17.59 -7.81
CA LEU A 14 -6.97 17.04 -8.84
C LEU A 14 -6.39 18.14 -9.72
N ALA A 15 -5.07 18.22 -9.77
CA ALA A 15 -4.39 19.00 -10.79
C ALA A 15 -4.53 18.31 -12.17
N PRO A 16 -4.35 19.04 -13.28
CA PRO A 16 -4.35 18.43 -14.62
C PRO A 16 -3.37 17.26 -14.77
N MET A 17 -2.23 17.32 -14.06
CA MET A 17 -1.21 16.26 -14.05
C MET A 17 -1.75 14.96 -13.43
N ASP A 18 -2.49 15.05 -12.31
CA ASP A 18 -3.05 13.87 -11.61
C ASP A 18 -4.01 13.11 -12.52
N LYS A 19 -4.83 13.85 -13.26
CA LYS A 19 -5.74 13.27 -14.24
C LYS A 19 -4.96 12.60 -15.36
N HIS A 20 -3.99 13.28 -15.93
CA HIS A 20 -3.17 12.75 -17.02
C HIS A 20 -2.42 11.48 -16.64
N LEU A 21 -1.76 11.46 -15.48
CA LEU A 21 -1.07 10.28 -14.96
C LEU A 21 -2.03 9.12 -14.69
N GLY A 22 -3.19 9.41 -14.12
CA GLY A 22 -4.22 8.39 -13.92
C GLY A 22 -4.72 7.78 -15.22
N ASP A 23 -4.89 8.57 -16.27
CA ASP A 23 -5.31 8.08 -17.58
C ASP A 23 -4.22 7.20 -18.24
N ILE A 24 -2.93 7.55 -18.06
CA ILE A 24 -1.79 6.72 -18.50
C ILE A 24 -1.80 5.37 -17.78
N VAL A 25 -1.96 5.38 -16.43
CA VAL A 25 -1.99 4.16 -15.62
C VAL A 25 -3.20 3.30 -16.00
N ARG A 26 -4.38 3.89 -16.22
CA ARG A 26 -5.56 3.17 -16.70
C ARG A 26 -5.30 2.47 -18.03
N ALA A 27 -4.79 3.19 -19.02
CA ALA A 27 -4.50 2.64 -20.34
C ALA A 27 -3.46 1.51 -20.27
N TRP A 28 -2.44 1.65 -19.41
CA TRP A 28 -1.48 0.61 -19.14
C TRP A 28 -2.14 -0.63 -18.51
N ALA A 29 -2.94 -0.44 -17.46
CA ALA A 29 -3.60 -1.51 -16.73
C ALA A 29 -4.57 -2.31 -17.62
N GLU A 30 -5.30 -1.63 -18.51
CA GLU A 30 -6.22 -2.25 -19.48
C GLU A 30 -5.47 -3.07 -20.55
N ARG A 31 -4.28 -2.66 -20.92
CA ARG A 31 -3.47 -3.36 -21.92
C ARG A 31 -2.63 -4.48 -21.34
N GLU A 32 -1.95 -4.23 -20.21
CA GLU A 32 -0.91 -5.10 -19.67
C GLU A 32 -1.39 -6.02 -18.54
N VAL A 33 -2.49 -5.69 -17.83
CA VAL A 33 -2.88 -6.41 -16.63
C VAL A 33 -4.21 -7.15 -16.80
N ILE A 34 -5.30 -6.44 -17.13
CA ILE A 34 -6.64 -7.02 -17.15
C ILE A 34 -6.72 -8.28 -18.03
N PRO A 35 -6.13 -8.32 -19.27
CA PRO A 35 -6.20 -9.51 -20.12
C PRO A 35 -5.46 -10.73 -19.55
N TYR A 36 -4.49 -10.52 -18.66
CA TYR A 36 -3.57 -11.54 -18.15
C TYR A 36 -3.75 -11.83 -16.66
N ARG A 37 -4.69 -11.20 -15.99
CA ARG A 37 -4.89 -11.23 -14.53
C ARG A 37 -4.95 -12.64 -13.94
N ARG A 38 -5.63 -13.59 -14.63
CA ARG A 38 -5.68 -15.00 -14.20
C ARG A 38 -4.33 -15.70 -14.28
N GLN A 39 -3.59 -15.45 -15.36
CA GLN A 39 -2.26 -15.98 -15.51
C GLN A 39 -1.31 -15.43 -14.45
N TYR A 40 -1.51 -14.17 -14.04
CA TYR A 40 -0.75 -13.56 -12.95
C TYR A 40 -1.08 -14.22 -11.60
N ASP A 41 -2.32 -14.57 -11.33
CA ASP A 41 -2.71 -15.29 -10.11
C ASP A 41 -2.05 -16.68 -10.01
N GLU A 42 -1.73 -17.31 -11.14
CA GLU A 42 -1.02 -18.58 -11.22
C GLU A 42 0.52 -18.43 -11.17
N ASP A 43 1.05 -17.27 -11.55
CA ASP A 43 2.50 -16.98 -11.65
C ASP A 43 3.08 -16.43 -10.32
N TRP A 44 2.41 -16.71 -9.19
CA TRP A 44 2.74 -16.16 -7.86
C TRP A 44 4.18 -16.44 -7.40
N GLU A 45 4.78 -17.55 -7.80
CA GLU A 45 6.13 -17.95 -7.37
C GLU A 45 7.22 -17.35 -8.27
N GLN A 46 7.05 -17.47 -9.58
CA GLN A 46 8.13 -17.16 -10.53
C GLN A 46 8.09 -15.72 -11.06
N HIS A 47 6.92 -15.11 -11.15
CA HIS A 47 6.69 -13.79 -11.74
C HIS A 47 7.18 -13.63 -13.19
N ARG A 48 7.15 -14.71 -13.98
CA ARG A 48 7.60 -14.68 -15.38
C ARG A 48 6.73 -13.80 -16.27
N LEU A 49 5.43 -13.74 -15.95
CA LEU A 49 4.46 -12.92 -16.66
C LEU A 49 4.26 -11.57 -15.96
N ILE A 50 4.40 -11.54 -14.66
CA ILE A 50 4.17 -10.34 -13.83
C ILE A 50 5.34 -9.34 -13.94
N GLU A 51 6.58 -9.82 -13.96
CA GLU A 51 7.77 -8.96 -14.03
C GLU A 51 7.80 -8.04 -15.26
N PRO A 52 7.44 -8.49 -16.50
CA PRO A 52 7.35 -7.60 -17.65
C PRO A 52 6.35 -6.45 -17.46
N ALA A 53 5.21 -6.68 -16.80
CA ALA A 53 4.24 -5.63 -16.52
C ALA A 53 4.79 -4.60 -15.51
N PHE A 54 5.50 -5.05 -14.46
CA PHE A 54 6.21 -4.13 -13.56
C PHE A 54 7.32 -3.36 -14.29
N ARG A 55 8.08 -4.00 -15.17
CA ARG A 55 9.12 -3.34 -15.98
C ARG A 55 8.52 -2.21 -16.82
N SER A 56 7.37 -2.44 -17.44
CA SER A 56 6.66 -1.44 -18.22
C SER A 56 6.19 -0.27 -17.34
N LEU A 57 5.54 -0.53 -16.20
CA LEU A 57 5.04 0.52 -15.31
C LEU A 57 6.17 1.29 -14.61
N MET A 58 7.06 0.57 -13.97
CA MET A 58 8.07 1.13 -13.08
C MET A 58 9.25 1.71 -13.85
N GLY A 59 9.75 0.96 -14.85
CA GLY A 59 10.89 1.33 -15.68
C GLY A 59 10.51 2.19 -16.87
N GLU A 60 9.80 1.62 -17.88
CA GLU A 60 9.53 2.33 -19.15
C GLU A 60 8.66 3.59 -18.97
N LEU A 61 7.59 3.51 -18.18
CA LEU A 61 6.79 4.67 -17.80
C LEU A 61 7.44 5.50 -16.69
N GLY A 62 8.44 4.97 -15.99
CA GLY A 62 9.28 5.70 -15.04
C GLY A 62 8.65 5.98 -13.68
N PHE A 63 7.55 5.31 -13.31
CA PHE A 63 6.83 5.62 -12.05
C PHE A 63 7.66 5.34 -10.79
N GLN A 64 8.63 4.41 -10.81
CA GLN A 64 9.44 4.09 -9.62
C GLN A 64 10.27 5.28 -9.10
N ARG A 65 10.59 6.27 -9.95
CA ARG A 65 11.39 7.44 -9.61
C ARG A 65 10.58 8.66 -9.14
N MET A 66 9.27 8.54 -9.04
CA MET A 66 8.39 9.72 -8.91
C MET A 66 8.64 10.56 -7.65
N LEU A 67 9.08 9.98 -6.52
CA LEU A 67 9.32 10.72 -5.28
C LEU A 67 10.67 11.45 -5.26
N PHE A 68 11.68 10.93 -5.95
CA PHE A 68 13.02 11.52 -5.93
C PHE A 68 13.04 12.93 -6.53
N PRO A 69 13.94 13.81 -6.03
CA PRO A 69 14.17 15.14 -6.59
C PRO A 69 14.50 15.13 -8.10
N GLU A 70 14.05 16.14 -8.83
CA GLU A 70 14.28 16.26 -10.28
C GLU A 70 15.76 16.29 -10.65
N ASP A 71 16.58 16.97 -9.85
CA ASP A 71 18.05 17.09 -10.07
C ASP A 71 18.79 15.75 -9.81
N LEU A 72 18.12 14.77 -9.22
CA LEU A 72 18.60 13.39 -9.08
C LEU A 72 17.98 12.43 -10.11
N GLY A 73 17.23 12.94 -11.08
CA GLY A 73 16.57 12.15 -12.12
C GLY A 73 15.15 11.69 -11.78
N GLY A 74 14.61 12.11 -10.64
CA GLY A 74 13.23 11.85 -10.23
C GLY A 74 12.21 12.79 -10.86
N TRP A 75 10.95 12.69 -10.42
CA TRP A 75 9.87 13.62 -10.85
C TRP A 75 9.57 14.71 -9.82
N GLY A 76 10.22 14.71 -8.67
CA GLY A 76 10.08 15.72 -7.63
C GLY A 76 8.73 15.71 -6.90
N PHE A 77 7.93 14.65 -6.97
CA PHE A 77 6.60 14.64 -6.35
C PHE A 77 6.66 14.70 -4.82
N GLY A 78 7.73 14.21 -4.19
CA GLY A 78 7.97 14.41 -2.76
C GLY A 78 8.02 15.88 -2.33
N HIS A 79 8.33 16.78 -3.27
CA HIS A 79 8.44 18.22 -3.06
C HIS A 79 7.21 19.01 -3.54
N SER A 80 6.30 18.39 -4.30
CA SER A 80 5.19 19.11 -4.95
C SER A 80 4.02 19.46 -4.04
N GLY A 81 3.90 18.78 -2.89
CA GLY A 81 2.75 18.90 -1.98
C GLY A 81 1.47 18.18 -2.46
N TYR A 82 1.56 17.35 -3.52
CA TYR A 82 0.43 16.58 -4.08
C TYR A 82 0.74 15.09 -4.22
N THR A 83 1.69 14.59 -3.50
CA THR A 83 2.19 13.20 -3.63
C THR A 83 1.11 12.16 -3.37
N ALA A 84 0.32 12.33 -2.33
CA ALA A 84 -0.68 11.36 -1.93
C ALA A 84 -1.87 11.32 -2.89
N THR A 85 -2.30 12.46 -3.43
CA THR A 85 -3.39 12.51 -4.43
C THR A 85 -2.99 11.82 -5.73
N ILE A 86 -1.76 12.06 -6.22
CA ILE A 86 -1.21 11.38 -7.42
C ILE A 86 -1.13 9.87 -7.17
N ALA A 87 -0.58 9.47 -6.03
CA ALA A 87 -0.47 8.06 -5.65
C ALA A 87 -1.85 7.39 -5.54
N CYS A 88 -2.81 8.03 -4.86
CA CYS A 88 -4.18 7.54 -4.75
C CYS A 88 -4.80 7.31 -6.13
N ARG A 89 -4.61 8.25 -7.05
CA ARG A 89 -5.12 8.13 -8.42
C ARG A 89 -4.50 6.97 -9.19
N ALA A 90 -3.20 6.75 -9.05
CA ALA A 90 -2.51 5.63 -9.67
C ALA A 90 -2.94 4.29 -9.03
N PHE A 91 -3.01 4.24 -7.70
CA PHE A 91 -3.36 3.03 -6.95
C PHE A 91 -4.76 2.53 -7.28
N GLU A 92 -5.77 3.42 -7.39
CA GLU A 92 -7.14 3.01 -7.75
C GLU A 92 -7.20 2.35 -9.13
N GLU A 93 -6.44 2.87 -10.12
CA GLU A 93 -6.45 2.30 -11.48
C GLU A 93 -5.67 1.00 -11.59
N ILE A 94 -4.53 0.87 -10.91
CA ILE A 94 -3.79 -0.40 -10.87
C ILE A 94 -4.62 -1.45 -10.14
N ALA A 95 -5.22 -1.10 -8.98
CA ALA A 95 -6.02 -2.02 -8.18
C ALA A 95 -7.32 -2.43 -8.89
N ARG A 96 -7.89 -1.59 -9.77
CA ARG A 96 -8.99 -1.97 -10.65
C ARG A 96 -8.60 -3.15 -11.55
N ALA A 97 -7.36 -3.19 -11.96
CA ALA A 97 -6.84 -4.31 -12.73
C ALA A 97 -6.38 -5.47 -11.82
N ASP A 98 -5.55 -5.19 -10.81
CA ASP A 98 -5.01 -6.18 -9.88
C ASP A 98 -4.55 -5.51 -8.57
N SER A 99 -5.19 -5.87 -7.44
CA SER A 99 -4.85 -5.28 -6.14
C SER A 99 -3.46 -5.71 -5.66
N GLY A 100 -2.99 -6.91 -5.98
CA GLY A 100 -1.64 -7.38 -5.64
C GLY A 100 -0.56 -6.55 -6.32
N MET A 101 -0.74 -6.22 -7.61
CA MET A 101 0.16 -5.31 -8.32
C MET A 101 0.13 -3.90 -7.74
N ALA A 102 -1.06 -3.40 -7.40
CA ALA A 102 -1.21 -2.08 -6.79
C ALA A 102 -0.49 -1.99 -5.45
N VAL A 103 -0.57 -3.05 -4.65
CA VAL A 103 0.12 -3.16 -3.35
C VAL A 103 1.62 -3.23 -3.54
N ALA A 104 2.13 -4.11 -4.40
CA ALA A 104 3.56 -4.24 -4.66
C ALA A 104 4.16 -2.92 -5.18
N PHE A 105 3.45 -2.25 -6.08
CA PHE A 105 3.83 -0.93 -6.58
C PHE A 105 3.75 0.16 -5.50
N GLY A 106 2.64 0.19 -4.73
CA GLY A 106 2.41 1.25 -3.74
C GLY A 106 3.37 1.20 -2.55
N VAL A 107 3.66 -0.01 -2.07
CA VAL A 107 4.53 -0.21 -0.89
C VAL A 107 6.00 0.10 -1.18
N LEU A 108 6.43 0.05 -2.44
CA LEU A 108 7.80 0.48 -2.78
C LEU A 108 8.09 1.93 -2.34
N PHE A 109 7.07 2.78 -2.26
CA PHE A 109 7.21 4.18 -1.85
C PHE A 109 7.25 4.38 -0.33
N TRP A 110 6.76 3.42 0.46
CA TRP A 110 6.67 3.59 1.91
C TRP A 110 8.01 3.90 2.59
N PRO A 111 9.10 3.15 2.36
CA PRO A 111 10.38 3.56 2.91
C PRO A 111 10.89 4.87 2.31
N LEU A 112 10.56 5.19 1.04
CA LEU A 112 11.01 6.41 0.39
C LEU A 112 10.30 7.66 0.92
N VAL A 113 9.04 7.55 1.39
CA VAL A 113 8.32 8.63 2.08
C VAL A 113 9.13 9.15 3.27
N MET A 114 9.85 8.27 3.99
CA MET A 114 10.70 8.65 5.12
C MET A 114 11.79 9.66 4.75
N ILE A 115 12.23 9.73 3.51
CA ILE A 115 13.42 10.52 3.13
C ILE A 115 13.20 11.48 1.96
N CYS A 116 12.14 11.30 1.17
CA CYS A 116 11.92 12.09 -0.04
C CYS A 116 10.92 13.23 0.13
N ASN A 117 10.10 13.24 1.19
CA ASN A 117 9.01 14.20 1.35
C ASN A 117 9.45 15.45 2.13
N GLU A 118 9.07 16.63 1.62
CA GLU A 118 9.16 17.87 2.40
C GLU A 118 8.25 17.79 3.64
N PRO A 119 8.63 18.36 4.81
CA PRO A 119 9.83 19.18 5.05
C PRO A 119 11.05 18.38 5.55
N HIS A 120 11.01 17.04 5.57
CA HIS A 120 12.03 16.21 6.22
C HIS A 120 12.90 15.44 5.22
N VAL A 121 13.15 16.01 4.05
CA VAL A 121 14.02 15.38 3.03
C VAL A 121 15.39 15.08 3.59
N ASN A 122 15.80 13.81 3.53
CA ASN A 122 17.17 13.41 3.77
C ASN A 122 17.96 13.40 2.45
N ARG A 123 18.50 14.54 2.09
CA ARG A 123 19.19 14.74 0.82
C ARG A 123 20.30 13.74 0.57
N ARG A 124 21.10 13.40 1.60
CA ARG A 124 22.22 12.45 1.47
C ARG A 124 21.73 11.05 1.09
N LEU A 125 20.65 10.56 1.74
CA LEU A 125 20.06 9.28 1.38
C LEU A 125 19.38 9.32 0.01
N CYS A 126 18.75 10.43 -0.36
CA CYS A 126 18.20 10.59 -1.71
C CYS A 126 19.30 10.50 -2.78
N GLU A 127 20.45 11.14 -2.58
CA GLU A 127 21.60 11.07 -3.49
C GLU A 127 22.16 9.65 -3.63
N GLU A 128 22.24 8.92 -2.52
CA GLU A 128 22.72 7.53 -2.49
C GLU A 128 21.79 6.56 -3.18
N LEU A 129 20.47 6.70 -2.93
CA LEU A 129 19.47 5.73 -3.38
C LEU A 129 18.84 6.05 -4.75
N ALA A 130 18.87 7.31 -5.18
CA ALA A 130 18.32 7.73 -6.47
C ALA A 130 18.85 6.91 -7.67
N PRO A 131 20.14 6.56 -7.77
CA PRO A 131 20.63 5.75 -8.88
C PRO A 131 19.91 4.41 -9.04
N MET A 132 19.43 3.79 -7.94
CA MET A 132 18.71 2.52 -7.99
C MET A 132 17.31 2.69 -8.60
N PHE A 133 16.60 3.78 -8.27
CA PHE A 133 15.22 4.01 -8.69
C PHE A 133 15.09 4.83 -9.95
N CYS A 134 16.08 5.68 -10.24
CA CYS A 134 16.09 6.52 -11.43
C CYS A 134 16.70 5.81 -12.65
N ASP A 135 17.37 4.66 -12.45
CA ASP A 135 17.69 3.72 -13.53
C ASP A 135 16.39 3.00 -13.96
N THR A 136 15.92 3.31 -15.16
CA THR A 136 14.66 2.77 -15.69
C THR A 136 14.83 1.49 -16.52
N THR A 137 16.01 0.87 -16.48
CA THR A 137 16.30 -0.36 -17.26
C THR A 137 15.66 -1.60 -16.64
N ALA A 138 15.39 -1.59 -15.33
CA ALA A 138 14.74 -2.67 -14.59
C ALA A 138 13.82 -2.10 -13.49
N PRO A 139 12.79 -2.86 -13.08
CA PRO A 139 12.02 -2.49 -11.88
C PRO A 139 12.91 -2.59 -10.64
N CYS A 140 12.77 -1.63 -9.73
CA CYS A 140 13.46 -1.58 -8.46
C CYS A 140 12.43 -1.66 -7.32
N PHE A 141 12.53 -2.69 -6.48
CA PHE A 141 11.57 -2.93 -5.40
C PHE A 141 12.14 -2.55 -4.04
N ALA A 142 11.40 -1.73 -3.31
CA ALA A 142 11.67 -1.51 -1.90
C ALA A 142 10.61 -2.19 -1.03
N ALA A 143 11.02 -2.63 0.15
CA ALA A 143 10.16 -3.24 1.15
C ALA A 143 10.27 -2.52 2.49
N ASN A 144 9.14 -2.38 3.19
CA ASN A 144 9.10 -1.82 4.54
C ASN A 144 9.09 -2.96 5.56
N ALA A 145 10.26 -3.26 6.13
CA ALA A 145 10.51 -4.41 6.98
C ALA A 145 10.19 -4.10 8.44
N MET A 146 8.93 -4.33 8.86
CA MET A 146 8.44 -4.05 10.22
C MET A 146 8.18 -5.31 11.03
N THR A 147 7.23 -6.14 10.56
CA THR A 147 6.70 -7.29 11.27
C THR A 147 7.78 -8.31 11.62
N GLU A 148 7.69 -8.86 12.81
CA GLU A 148 8.58 -9.88 13.38
C GLU A 148 7.79 -11.09 13.86
N PRO A 149 8.43 -12.25 14.14
CA PRO A 149 7.72 -13.44 14.60
C PRO A 149 6.85 -13.24 15.85
N GLN A 150 7.26 -12.33 16.75
CA GLN A 150 6.54 -12.04 18.01
C GLN A 150 5.67 -10.81 17.94
N GLY A 151 5.80 -9.96 16.92
CA GLY A 151 5.12 -8.66 16.87
C GLY A 151 4.80 -8.19 15.45
N GLY A 152 3.59 -7.71 15.24
CA GLY A 152 3.09 -7.18 13.97
C GLY A 152 2.36 -5.86 14.16
N ALA A 153 1.05 -5.90 14.40
CA ALA A 153 0.21 -4.72 14.55
C ALA A 153 0.65 -3.77 15.67
N ASP A 154 1.21 -4.29 16.73
CA ASP A 154 1.72 -3.52 17.88
C ASP A 154 2.96 -2.68 17.51
N ILE A 155 3.75 -3.08 16.52
CA ILE A 155 4.86 -2.27 15.99
C ILE A 155 4.33 -1.00 15.30
N GLU A 156 3.15 -1.04 14.74
CA GLU A 156 2.47 0.12 14.16
C GLU A 156 1.78 1.00 15.20
N ASN A 157 1.60 0.50 16.42
CA ASN A 157 1.01 1.23 17.53
C ASN A 157 2.09 2.05 18.24
N MET A 158 2.31 3.29 17.80
CA MET A 158 3.40 4.15 18.25
C MET A 158 3.33 4.57 19.72
N GLU A 159 2.24 4.28 20.45
CA GLU A 159 2.17 4.51 21.89
C GLU A 159 2.82 3.39 22.70
N ILE A 160 2.82 2.17 22.20
CA ILE A 160 3.38 1.00 22.89
C ILE A 160 4.66 0.47 22.26
N VAL A 161 4.98 0.93 21.07
CA VAL A 161 6.15 0.51 20.31
C VAL A 161 7.46 0.94 20.89
N GLY A 162 7.52 1.80 21.88
CA GLY A 162 8.78 2.20 22.48
C GLY A 162 9.82 1.08 22.63
N GLY A 163 10.12 0.35 21.57
CA GLY A 163 11.12 -0.71 21.45
C GLY A 163 10.79 -2.03 22.13
N SER A 164 9.70 -2.14 22.93
CA SER A 164 9.43 -3.34 23.74
C SER A 164 8.97 -4.56 22.93
N THR A 165 8.49 -4.33 21.71
CA THR A 165 8.04 -5.39 20.79
C THR A 165 8.99 -5.59 19.62
N ILE A 166 9.98 -4.71 19.45
CA ILE A 166 10.98 -4.81 18.38
C ILE A 166 12.17 -5.61 18.89
N GLU A 167 12.41 -6.79 18.30
CA GLU A 167 13.57 -7.64 18.61
C GLU A 167 14.71 -7.45 17.62
N THR A 168 14.44 -6.97 16.40
CA THR A 168 15.52 -6.58 15.47
C THR A 168 16.31 -5.43 16.06
N THR A 169 17.61 -5.65 16.30
CA THR A 169 18.50 -4.67 16.89
C THR A 169 19.39 -4.02 15.83
N ALA A 170 19.72 -2.75 16.05
CA ALA A 170 20.74 -2.03 15.29
C ALA A 170 21.71 -1.36 16.27
N VAL A 171 22.91 -1.89 16.40
CA VAL A 171 23.93 -1.39 17.32
C VAL A 171 24.99 -0.62 16.55
N LEU A 172 25.30 0.60 17.01
CA LEU A 172 26.35 1.40 16.39
C LEU A 172 27.74 0.86 16.79
N ASP A 173 28.56 0.50 15.80
CA ASP A 173 29.93 0.03 15.97
C ASP A 173 30.85 0.88 15.06
N GLY A 174 31.51 1.85 15.67
CA GLY A 174 32.28 2.85 14.91
C GLY A 174 31.35 3.76 14.09
N ASP A 175 31.46 3.71 12.79
CA ASP A 175 30.66 4.47 11.81
C ASP A 175 29.65 3.61 11.04
N GLU A 176 29.36 2.39 11.54
CA GLU A 176 28.40 1.45 10.96
C GLU A 176 27.33 1.02 11.96
N TRP A 177 26.12 0.80 11.46
CA TRP A 177 25.08 0.03 12.14
C TRP A 177 25.30 -1.46 11.90
N VAL A 178 25.32 -2.25 12.96
CA VAL A 178 25.31 -3.72 12.93
C VAL A 178 23.89 -4.16 13.24
N ILE A 179 23.21 -4.74 12.25
CA ILE A 179 21.80 -5.12 12.32
C ILE A 179 21.69 -6.64 12.47
N ASN A 180 20.90 -7.07 13.48
CA ASN A 180 20.58 -8.47 13.73
C ASN A 180 19.08 -8.62 13.98
N GLY A 181 18.43 -9.57 13.29
CA GLY A 181 17.02 -9.81 13.46
C GLY A 181 16.36 -10.59 12.34
N HIS A 182 15.06 -10.83 12.51
CA HIS A 182 14.22 -11.58 11.58
C HIS A 182 12.93 -10.83 11.32
N LYS A 183 12.64 -10.53 10.05
CA LYS A 183 11.39 -9.90 9.62
C LYS A 183 10.54 -10.85 8.81
N LEU A 184 9.21 -10.78 9.05
CA LEU A 184 8.23 -11.62 8.38
C LEU A 184 7.45 -10.87 7.32
N TRP A 185 7.30 -11.49 6.18
CA TRP A 185 6.41 -11.18 5.05
C TRP A 185 6.19 -9.69 4.67
N PRO A 186 7.17 -8.81 4.70
CA PRO A 186 6.97 -7.50 4.09
C PRO A 186 6.60 -7.64 2.62
N THR A 187 5.74 -6.76 2.13
CA THR A 187 5.49 -6.63 0.68
C THR A 187 6.80 -6.43 -0.06
N ASN A 188 6.97 -7.09 -1.18
CA ASN A 188 8.17 -7.09 -2.02
C ASN A 188 9.39 -7.81 -1.41
N SER A 189 9.26 -8.59 -0.33
CA SER A 189 10.43 -9.24 0.30
C SER A 189 10.71 -10.66 -0.19
N GLY A 190 9.80 -11.30 -0.91
CA GLY A 190 9.94 -12.71 -1.34
C GLY A 190 10.97 -12.92 -2.46
N GLY A 191 12.21 -12.51 -2.24
CA GLY A 191 13.33 -12.67 -3.16
C GLY A 191 13.39 -11.61 -4.28
N VAL A 192 12.64 -10.51 -4.18
CA VAL A 192 12.60 -9.47 -5.23
C VAL A 192 13.03 -8.08 -4.75
N ALA A 193 13.15 -7.85 -3.45
CA ALA A 193 13.56 -6.54 -2.93
C ALA A 193 15.01 -6.21 -3.33
N ASP A 194 15.22 -4.96 -3.68
CA ASP A 194 16.53 -4.32 -3.88
C ASP A 194 16.94 -3.48 -2.66
N LEU A 195 15.94 -2.99 -1.91
CA LEU A 195 16.14 -2.12 -0.75
C LEU A 195 15.14 -2.45 0.36
N PHE A 196 15.61 -2.46 1.60
CA PHE A 196 14.77 -2.53 2.80
C PHE A 196 14.82 -1.23 3.58
N GLY A 197 13.63 -0.71 3.99
CA GLY A 197 13.50 0.19 5.13
C GLY A 197 13.22 -0.65 6.36
N VAL A 198 14.19 -0.76 7.25
CA VAL A 198 14.15 -1.68 8.39
C VAL A 198 13.79 -0.94 9.66
N VAL A 199 12.68 -1.35 10.29
CA VAL A 199 12.34 -0.95 11.66
C VAL A 199 13.16 -1.79 12.63
N ALA A 200 13.97 -1.13 13.46
CA ALA A 200 14.83 -1.75 14.44
C ALA A 200 14.82 -0.97 15.76
N THR A 201 15.36 -1.54 16.81
CA THR A 201 15.66 -0.81 18.05
C THR A 201 17.15 -0.64 18.23
N THR A 202 17.60 0.53 18.67
CA THR A 202 19.01 0.76 19.02
C THR A 202 19.39 0.21 20.40
N LYS A 203 18.35 -0.18 21.21
CA LYS A 203 18.54 -0.73 22.53
C LYS A 203 17.47 -1.78 22.83
N ALA A 204 17.89 -3.04 22.90
CA ALA A 204 16.99 -4.17 23.16
C ALA A 204 16.10 -3.96 24.40
N GLY A 205 14.79 -4.20 24.24
CA GLY A 205 13.78 -4.07 25.30
C GLY A 205 13.44 -2.64 25.72
N SER A 206 13.97 -1.62 25.02
CA SER A 206 13.62 -0.22 25.28
C SER A 206 12.17 0.08 24.86
N ARG A 207 11.55 1.02 25.57
CA ARG A 207 10.26 1.65 25.24
C ARG A 207 10.39 3.12 24.89
N ASP A 208 11.62 3.60 24.74
CA ASP A 208 11.89 4.97 24.36
C ASP A 208 11.81 5.10 22.84
N LEU A 209 11.03 6.08 22.36
CA LEU A 209 10.92 6.37 20.92
C LEU A 209 12.25 6.85 20.31
N ASP A 210 13.18 7.35 21.13
CA ASP A 210 14.54 7.69 20.71
C ASP A 210 15.34 6.44 20.28
N ASP A 211 15.00 5.27 20.82
CA ASP A 211 15.61 4.00 20.48
C ASP A 211 14.95 3.33 19.26
N PHE A 212 13.78 3.82 18.79
CA PHE A 212 13.21 3.40 17.51
C PHE A 212 14.10 3.91 16.37
N ALA A 213 14.49 3.02 15.48
CA ALA A 213 15.32 3.36 14.33
C ALA A 213 14.70 2.86 13.02
N PHE A 214 14.75 3.70 11.99
CA PHE A 214 14.43 3.33 10.63
C PHE A 214 15.72 3.40 9.79
N ILE A 215 16.20 2.23 9.34
CA ILE A 215 17.51 2.11 8.70
C ILE A 215 17.36 1.50 7.32
N PHE A 216 17.94 2.14 6.30
CA PHE A 216 17.98 1.61 4.95
C PHE A 216 19.04 0.52 4.82
N VAL A 217 18.67 -0.60 4.20
CA VAL A 217 19.58 -1.73 3.95
C VAL A 217 19.42 -2.18 2.50
N PRO A 218 20.41 -1.95 1.63
CA PRO A 218 20.43 -2.57 0.30
C PRO A 218 20.38 -4.10 0.43
N ALA A 219 19.52 -4.76 -0.36
CA ALA A 219 19.27 -6.19 -0.21
C ALA A 219 20.51 -7.08 -0.48
N LYS A 220 21.52 -6.54 -1.16
CA LYS A 220 22.78 -7.23 -1.44
C LYS A 220 23.85 -7.04 -0.35
N THR A 221 23.49 -6.34 0.75
CA THR A 221 24.42 -6.18 1.90
C THR A 221 24.76 -7.54 2.50
N VAL A 222 26.02 -7.75 2.82
CA VAL A 222 26.47 -8.98 3.48
C VAL A 222 25.75 -9.14 4.82
N GLY A 223 25.25 -10.35 5.09
CA GLY A 223 24.43 -10.63 6.28
C GLY A 223 22.96 -10.34 6.09
N CYS A 224 22.50 -9.85 4.93
CA CYS A 224 21.10 -9.73 4.59
C CYS A 224 20.68 -10.87 3.64
N THR A 225 19.65 -11.64 4.00
CA THR A 225 19.12 -12.74 3.17
C THR A 225 17.61 -12.68 3.09
N GLN A 226 17.05 -13.07 1.94
CA GLN A 226 15.61 -13.16 1.67
C GLN A 226 15.20 -14.61 1.40
N SER A 227 14.03 -15.03 1.87
CA SER A 227 13.42 -16.28 1.42
C SER A 227 12.78 -16.13 0.04
N GLY A 228 12.34 -17.26 -0.55
CA GLY A 228 11.34 -17.26 -1.61
C GLY A 228 9.96 -16.78 -1.10
N PRO A 229 9.00 -16.54 -2.01
CA PRO A 229 7.69 -16.03 -1.63
C PRO A 229 6.81 -17.09 -0.97
N TYR A 230 5.93 -16.64 -0.08
CA TYR A 230 4.84 -17.44 0.45
C TYR A 230 3.69 -17.56 -0.57
N GLN A 231 3.08 -18.74 -0.64
CA GLN A 231 1.82 -18.92 -1.35
C GLN A 231 0.66 -18.39 -0.48
N LYS A 232 0.15 -17.22 -0.84
CA LYS A 232 -0.97 -16.57 -0.15
C LYS A 232 -2.31 -16.94 -0.77
N ALA A 233 -3.40 -16.66 -0.08
CA ALA A 233 -4.75 -16.84 -0.60
C ALA A 233 -5.06 -15.90 -1.79
N GLY A 234 -4.43 -14.74 -1.86
CA GLY A 234 -4.57 -13.73 -2.92
C GLY A 234 -3.33 -12.87 -3.05
N MET A 235 -3.42 -11.80 -3.83
CA MET A 235 -2.32 -10.86 -4.09
C MET A 235 -1.08 -11.58 -4.65
N ALA A 236 -1.26 -12.40 -5.68
CA ALA A 236 -0.18 -13.19 -6.29
C ALA A 236 0.97 -12.32 -6.84
N ALA A 237 0.66 -11.10 -7.29
CA ALA A 237 1.65 -10.17 -7.81
C ALA A 237 2.49 -9.47 -6.71
N ASP A 238 2.13 -9.63 -5.43
CA ASP A 238 2.91 -9.16 -4.29
C ASP A 238 3.67 -10.34 -3.68
N LYS A 239 4.99 -10.33 -3.75
CA LYS A 239 5.86 -11.35 -3.16
C LYS A 239 6.19 -10.99 -1.72
N ASN A 240 5.78 -11.85 -0.78
CA ASN A 240 6.09 -11.75 0.63
C ASN A 240 6.93 -12.94 1.07
N GLY A 241 8.01 -12.70 1.79
CA GLY A 241 8.89 -13.72 2.33
C GLY A 241 9.58 -13.23 3.59
N ASP A 242 10.43 -14.06 4.16
CA ASP A 242 11.23 -13.70 5.33
C ASP A 242 12.49 -12.95 4.95
N ILE A 243 12.97 -12.12 5.87
CA ILE A 243 14.25 -11.44 5.78
C ILE A 243 15.03 -11.69 7.07
N TRP A 244 16.27 -12.14 6.95
CA TRP A 244 17.19 -12.30 8.07
C TRP A 244 18.33 -11.31 7.94
N PHE A 245 18.70 -10.71 9.07
CA PHE A 245 19.86 -9.86 9.24
C PHE A 245 20.80 -10.54 10.24
N GLU A 246 22.01 -10.90 9.81
CA GLU A 246 23.04 -11.59 10.61
C GLU A 246 24.32 -10.78 10.51
N ASP A 247 24.62 -9.98 11.55
CA ASP A 247 25.72 -9.02 11.56
C ASP A 247 25.76 -8.14 10.29
N CYS A 248 24.58 -7.77 9.80
CA CYS A 248 24.40 -6.98 8.59
C CYS A 248 24.85 -5.54 8.85
N ARG A 249 25.88 -5.08 8.11
CA ARG A 249 26.54 -3.79 8.33
C ARG A 249 26.17 -2.78 7.25
N VAL A 250 25.72 -1.61 7.68
CA VAL A 250 25.49 -0.45 6.82
C VAL A 250 26.08 0.81 7.45
N PRO A 251 26.47 1.83 6.66
CA PRO A 251 26.98 3.09 7.18
C PRO A 251 26.03 3.74 8.19
N SER A 252 26.55 4.38 9.23
CA SER A 252 25.74 5.01 10.28
C SER A 252 24.71 6.02 9.75
N TRP A 253 25.01 6.68 8.64
CA TRP A 253 24.14 7.66 7.99
C TRP A 253 23.02 7.04 7.13
N TYR A 254 22.91 5.69 7.08
CA TYR A 254 21.75 5.00 6.47
C TYR A 254 20.54 4.97 7.38
N ARG A 255 20.63 5.47 8.61
CA ARG A 255 19.47 5.79 9.44
C ARG A 255 18.71 6.98 8.85
N ALA A 256 17.39 6.89 8.74
CA ALA A 256 16.56 7.88 8.03
C ALA A 256 16.74 9.30 8.59
N HIS A 257 16.63 9.47 9.91
CA HIS A 257 16.75 10.78 10.55
C HIS A 257 17.55 10.72 11.85
N GLY A 258 17.05 10.01 12.87
CA GLY A 258 17.69 9.92 14.17
C GLY A 258 16.72 9.74 15.31
N PRO A 259 17.23 9.82 16.57
CA PRO A 259 16.41 9.60 17.75
C PRO A 259 15.15 10.45 17.78
N GLY A 260 14.01 9.85 18.10
CA GLY A 260 12.70 10.47 18.16
C GLY A 260 12.10 10.83 16.77
N LEU A 261 12.92 11.28 15.84
CA LEU A 261 12.45 11.69 14.50
C LEU A 261 12.04 10.51 13.62
N ASP A 262 12.74 9.38 13.73
CA ASP A 262 12.35 8.19 12.97
C ASP A 262 10.94 7.71 13.35
N ALA A 263 10.65 7.65 14.66
CA ALA A 263 9.32 7.29 15.14
C ALA A 263 8.25 8.32 14.74
N MET A 264 8.59 9.61 14.80
CA MET A 264 7.69 10.68 14.43
C MET A 264 7.32 10.60 12.94
N TYR A 265 8.30 10.57 12.05
CA TYR A 265 8.04 10.52 10.60
C TYR A 265 7.51 9.16 10.13
N PHE A 266 7.72 8.08 10.87
CA PHE A 266 7.11 6.79 10.57
C PHE A 266 5.58 6.85 10.62
N LYS A 267 4.99 7.74 11.41
CA LYS A 267 3.53 8.00 11.39
C LYS A 267 3.05 8.52 10.01
N GLU A 268 3.89 9.21 9.24
CA GLU A 268 3.56 9.60 7.87
C GLU A 268 3.47 8.37 6.94
N VAL A 269 4.37 7.40 7.11
CA VAL A 269 4.29 6.11 6.39
C VAL A 269 2.97 5.42 6.68
N ILE A 270 2.53 5.42 7.96
CA ILE A 270 1.23 4.87 8.36
C ILE A 270 0.07 5.64 7.70
N SER A 271 0.12 6.96 7.68
CA SER A 271 -0.91 7.81 7.04
C SER A 271 -1.00 7.53 5.54
N PHE A 272 0.14 7.44 4.85
CA PHE A 272 0.23 7.10 3.44
C PHE A 272 -0.29 5.68 3.16
N GLY A 273 0.05 4.72 4.02
CA GLY A 273 -0.43 3.34 3.94
C GLY A 273 -1.94 3.20 4.15
N ASN A 274 -2.55 4.01 5.03
CA ASN A 274 -4.00 4.05 5.21
C ASN A 274 -4.71 4.55 3.93
N MET A 275 -4.19 5.61 3.32
CA MET A 275 -4.66 6.11 2.03
C MET A 275 -4.54 5.05 0.94
N GLY A 276 -3.36 4.44 0.80
CA GLY A 276 -3.10 3.38 -0.18
C GLY A 276 -4.04 2.19 0.01
N SER A 277 -4.20 1.69 1.24
CA SER A 277 -5.12 0.59 1.55
C SER A 277 -6.56 0.89 1.12
N THR A 278 -7.02 2.13 1.35
CA THR A 278 -8.35 2.56 0.92
C THR A 278 -8.46 2.59 -0.60
N ALA A 279 -7.46 3.14 -1.30
CA ALA A 279 -7.44 3.19 -2.77
C ALA A 279 -7.38 1.79 -3.41
N PHE A 280 -6.62 0.84 -2.81
CA PHE A 280 -6.51 -0.53 -3.32
C PHE A 280 -7.85 -1.27 -3.29
N VAL A 281 -8.61 -1.17 -2.20
CA VAL A 281 -9.91 -1.83 -2.14
C VAL A 281 -10.95 -1.15 -3.03
N VAL A 282 -10.89 0.18 -3.16
CA VAL A 282 -11.77 0.95 -4.06
C VAL A 282 -11.56 0.52 -5.51
N GLY A 283 -10.32 0.38 -5.96
CA GLY A 283 -10.03 -0.10 -7.32
C GLY A 283 -10.65 -1.47 -7.59
N ALA A 284 -10.49 -2.44 -6.68
CA ALA A 284 -11.11 -3.75 -6.79
C ALA A 284 -12.64 -3.67 -6.87
N MET A 285 -13.26 -2.86 -5.99
CA MET A 285 -14.71 -2.64 -6.01
C MET A 285 -15.19 -2.04 -7.33
N MET A 286 -14.44 -1.10 -7.91
CA MET A 286 -14.75 -0.51 -9.21
C MET A 286 -14.79 -1.55 -10.33
N ASN A 287 -13.84 -2.48 -10.37
CA ASN A 287 -13.88 -3.55 -11.39
C ASN A 287 -15.04 -4.53 -11.14
N VAL A 288 -15.30 -4.90 -9.90
CA VAL A 288 -16.44 -5.77 -9.59
C VAL A 288 -17.77 -5.10 -9.94
N TYR A 289 -17.88 -3.77 -9.79
CA TYR A 289 -19.03 -3.02 -10.29
C TYR A 289 -19.19 -3.19 -11.82
N GLU A 290 -18.11 -3.10 -12.60
CA GLU A 290 -18.15 -3.31 -14.05
C GLU A 290 -18.62 -4.73 -14.39
N ILE A 291 -18.10 -5.74 -13.69
CA ILE A 291 -18.49 -7.14 -13.86
C ILE A 291 -19.95 -7.36 -13.54
N LEU A 292 -20.41 -6.86 -12.36
CA LEU A 292 -21.83 -6.99 -11.95
C LEU A 292 -22.78 -6.30 -12.90
N LYS A 293 -22.42 -5.12 -13.39
CA LYS A 293 -23.22 -4.36 -14.35
C LYS A 293 -23.45 -5.16 -15.63
N ASP A 294 -22.42 -5.79 -16.17
CA ASP A 294 -22.53 -6.61 -17.37
C ASP A 294 -23.27 -7.93 -17.08
N PHE A 295 -22.91 -8.61 -16.01
CA PHE A 295 -23.55 -9.86 -15.59
C PHE A 295 -25.04 -9.69 -15.36
N CYS A 296 -25.46 -8.73 -14.53
CA CYS A 296 -26.86 -8.51 -14.18
C CYS A 296 -27.68 -7.90 -15.32
N SER A 297 -27.04 -7.37 -16.36
CA SER A 297 -27.71 -6.89 -17.57
C SER A 297 -27.96 -8.01 -18.59
N THR A 298 -27.10 -9.04 -18.62
CA THR A 298 -27.14 -10.14 -19.59
C THR A 298 -27.78 -11.41 -19.06
N GLN A 299 -27.53 -11.72 -17.78
CA GLN A 299 -28.17 -12.87 -17.14
C GLN A 299 -29.62 -12.57 -16.79
N THR A 300 -30.50 -13.59 -16.94
CA THR A 300 -31.95 -13.42 -16.75
C THR A 300 -32.50 -14.38 -15.72
N TYR A 301 -33.52 -13.93 -15.01
CA TYR A 301 -34.39 -14.74 -14.17
C TYR A 301 -35.85 -14.51 -14.57
N ARG A 302 -36.61 -15.60 -14.87
CA ARG A 302 -37.98 -15.54 -15.35
C ARG A 302 -38.18 -14.60 -16.56
N GLY A 303 -37.21 -14.60 -17.48
CA GLY A 303 -37.25 -13.82 -18.72
C GLY A 303 -36.94 -12.33 -18.58
N LYS A 304 -36.52 -11.88 -17.40
CA LYS A 304 -36.08 -10.50 -17.16
C LYS A 304 -34.61 -10.46 -16.74
N PRO A 305 -33.81 -9.42 -17.12
CA PRO A 305 -32.47 -9.20 -16.60
C PRO A 305 -32.41 -9.22 -15.08
N LEU A 306 -31.37 -9.77 -14.49
CA LEU A 306 -31.22 -9.86 -13.02
C LEU A 306 -31.35 -8.51 -12.33
N LYS A 307 -30.83 -7.44 -12.93
CA LYS A 307 -30.91 -6.07 -12.40
C LYS A 307 -32.35 -5.53 -12.24
N GLU A 308 -33.32 -6.18 -12.88
CA GLU A 308 -34.78 -5.83 -12.77
C GLU A 308 -35.50 -6.62 -11.67
N ASN A 309 -34.77 -7.46 -10.94
CA ASN A 309 -35.27 -8.09 -9.72
C ASN A 309 -35.03 -7.13 -8.53
N ASP A 310 -36.08 -6.84 -7.77
CA ASP A 310 -36.03 -5.84 -6.69
C ASP A 310 -34.99 -6.15 -5.60
N ASP A 311 -34.86 -7.42 -5.22
CA ASP A 311 -33.88 -7.85 -4.21
C ASP A 311 -32.45 -7.65 -4.73
N ILE A 312 -32.18 -8.01 -5.97
CA ILE A 312 -30.86 -7.83 -6.61
C ILE A 312 -30.59 -6.33 -6.82
N ALA A 313 -31.57 -5.58 -7.28
CA ALA A 313 -31.44 -4.12 -7.46
C ALA A 313 -31.08 -3.41 -6.16
N GLY A 314 -31.62 -3.85 -5.02
CA GLY A 314 -31.26 -3.35 -3.68
C GLY A 314 -29.78 -3.57 -3.37
N VAL A 315 -29.26 -4.79 -3.58
CA VAL A 315 -27.86 -5.11 -3.35
C VAL A 315 -26.93 -4.34 -4.30
N LEU A 316 -27.32 -4.19 -5.58
CA LEU A 316 -26.57 -3.40 -6.56
C LEU A 316 -26.50 -1.91 -6.17
N ALA A 317 -27.61 -1.38 -5.60
CA ALA A 317 -27.65 0.00 -5.11
C ALA A 317 -26.73 0.21 -3.92
N ASP A 318 -26.71 -0.72 -2.96
CA ASP A 318 -25.81 -0.68 -1.81
C ASP A 318 -24.35 -0.77 -2.26
N PHE A 319 -24.03 -1.69 -3.17
CA PHE A 319 -22.69 -1.81 -3.74
C PHE A 319 -22.22 -0.51 -4.40
N ALA A 320 -23.03 0.08 -5.28
CA ALA A 320 -22.69 1.33 -5.96
C ALA A 320 -22.47 2.50 -4.97
N ARG A 321 -23.37 2.61 -3.96
CA ARG A 321 -23.24 3.60 -2.87
C ARG A 321 -21.90 3.44 -2.13
N ASP A 322 -21.56 2.21 -1.77
CA ASP A 322 -20.36 1.96 -0.96
C ASP A 322 -19.06 2.19 -1.77
N VAL A 323 -19.05 1.86 -3.06
CA VAL A 323 -17.96 2.27 -3.96
C VAL A 323 -17.79 3.79 -3.97
N ASP A 324 -18.90 4.53 -4.12
CA ASP A 324 -18.89 6.00 -4.18
C ASP A 324 -18.35 6.61 -2.89
N ILE A 325 -18.85 6.17 -1.73
CA ILE A 325 -18.40 6.64 -0.41
C ILE A 325 -16.93 6.29 -0.17
N CYS A 326 -16.54 5.04 -0.41
CA CYS A 326 -15.16 4.62 -0.18
C CYS A 326 -14.17 5.38 -1.06
N ARG A 327 -14.56 5.71 -2.30
CA ARG A 327 -13.74 6.53 -3.18
C ARG A 327 -13.55 7.95 -2.65
N ILE A 328 -14.62 8.60 -2.17
CA ILE A 328 -14.53 9.91 -1.51
C ILE A 328 -13.56 9.85 -0.33
N LEU A 329 -13.65 8.80 0.51
CA LEU A 329 -12.78 8.63 1.67
C LEU A 329 -11.30 8.45 1.28
N ALA A 330 -11.00 7.72 0.20
CA ALA A 330 -9.64 7.56 -0.31
C ALA A 330 -9.02 8.91 -0.69
N TYR A 331 -9.73 9.72 -1.47
CA TYR A 331 -9.28 11.05 -1.87
C TYR A 331 -9.24 12.04 -0.70
N GLN A 332 -10.16 11.95 0.26
CA GLN A 332 -10.10 12.76 1.47
C GLN A 332 -8.86 12.43 2.29
N CYS A 333 -8.50 11.14 2.40
CA CYS A 333 -7.27 10.73 3.07
C CYS A 333 -6.04 11.30 2.36
N ALA A 334 -5.97 11.17 1.04
CA ALA A 334 -4.88 11.74 0.25
C ALA A 334 -4.78 13.26 0.43
N ARG A 335 -5.92 13.97 0.40
CA ARG A 335 -5.95 15.42 0.59
C ARG A 335 -5.46 15.84 1.97
N MET A 336 -5.79 15.10 3.03
CA MET A 336 -5.28 15.41 4.37
C MET A 336 -3.75 15.34 4.42
N ILE A 337 -3.16 14.41 3.69
CA ILE A 337 -1.70 14.27 3.58
C ILE A 337 -1.10 15.42 2.75
N ASP A 338 -1.73 15.78 1.65
CA ASP A 338 -1.20 16.79 0.71
C ASP A 338 -1.39 18.25 1.18
N ARG A 339 -2.26 18.49 2.16
CA ARG A 339 -2.60 19.84 2.62
C ARG A 339 -2.36 20.01 4.13
N PRO A 340 -1.07 19.92 4.58
CA PRO A 340 -0.73 20.15 5.98
C PRO A 340 -1.10 21.58 6.46
N ASP A 341 -1.19 22.54 5.53
CA ASP A 341 -1.67 23.90 5.78
C ASP A 341 -3.13 23.96 6.27
N LEU A 342 -3.95 22.95 5.93
CA LEU A 342 -5.37 22.88 6.33
C LEU A 342 -5.62 21.84 7.42
N TYR A 343 -4.89 20.74 7.42
CA TYR A 343 -5.19 19.57 8.25
C TYR A 343 -4.14 19.29 9.34
N GLY A 344 -3.04 20.02 9.35
CA GLY A 344 -1.92 19.76 10.24
C GLY A 344 -0.92 18.75 9.68
N GLU A 345 0.10 18.47 10.48
CA GLU A 345 1.23 17.66 10.05
C GLU A 345 0.82 16.23 9.68
N ARG A 346 1.39 15.69 8.59
CA ARG A 346 1.08 14.37 8.03
C ARG A 346 1.29 13.21 9.00
N TRP A 347 2.17 13.41 9.98
CA TRP A 347 2.48 12.47 11.06
C TRP A 347 1.70 12.74 12.35
N SER A 348 0.73 13.65 12.34
CA SER A 348 -0.09 13.91 13.52
C SER A 348 -1.00 12.74 13.85
N GLU A 349 -1.30 12.56 15.13
CA GLU A 349 -2.21 11.52 15.60
C GLU A 349 -3.61 11.68 15.03
N GLU A 350 -4.04 12.91 14.77
CA GLU A 350 -5.31 13.21 14.11
C GLU A 350 -5.37 12.60 12.70
N ILE A 351 -4.34 12.84 11.88
CA ILE A 351 -4.29 12.33 10.50
C ILE A 351 -4.22 10.81 10.49
N VAL A 352 -3.41 10.21 11.37
CA VAL A 352 -3.32 8.76 11.53
C VAL A 352 -4.69 8.18 11.91
N ALA A 353 -5.33 8.71 12.95
CA ALA A 353 -6.61 8.20 13.44
C ALA A 353 -7.74 8.32 12.40
N LYS A 354 -7.84 9.45 11.71
CA LYS A 354 -8.82 9.65 10.62
C LYS A 354 -8.54 8.69 9.46
N GLY A 355 -7.28 8.56 9.04
CA GLY A 355 -6.86 7.60 8.01
C GLY A 355 -7.20 6.15 8.37
N ARG A 356 -6.95 5.74 9.63
CA ARG A 356 -7.36 4.43 10.16
C ARG A 356 -8.88 4.23 10.06
N GLY A 357 -9.67 5.26 10.42
CA GLY A 357 -11.13 5.23 10.33
C GLY A 357 -11.61 4.97 8.91
N TYR A 358 -11.04 5.68 7.94
CA TYR A 358 -11.37 5.53 6.52
C TYR A 358 -10.95 4.15 5.99
N LYS A 359 -9.73 3.71 6.31
CA LYS A 359 -9.21 2.40 5.91
C LYS A 359 -10.11 1.26 6.38
N TYR A 360 -10.37 1.13 7.70
CA TYR A 360 -11.13 -0.03 8.17
C TYR A 360 -12.56 -0.02 7.66
N PHE A 361 -13.19 1.16 7.51
CA PHE A 361 -14.52 1.27 6.92
C PHE A 361 -14.53 0.75 5.48
N ALA A 362 -13.62 1.26 4.63
CA ALA A 362 -13.55 0.86 3.23
C ALA A 362 -13.21 -0.62 3.05
N CYS A 363 -12.26 -1.15 3.84
CA CYS A 363 -11.90 -2.56 3.78
C CYS A 363 -13.05 -3.49 4.21
N ASP A 364 -13.79 -3.12 5.28
CA ASP A 364 -14.96 -3.89 5.72
C ASP A 364 -16.05 -3.88 4.66
N ARG A 365 -16.32 -2.71 4.04
CA ARG A 365 -17.29 -2.62 2.94
C ARG A 365 -16.85 -3.46 1.75
N ALA A 366 -15.60 -3.33 1.29
CA ALA A 366 -15.10 -4.09 0.15
C ALA A 366 -15.27 -5.61 0.35
N VAL A 367 -14.87 -6.15 1.51
CA VAL A 367 -14.99 -7.59 1.79
C VAL A 367 -16.45 -8.04 1.79
N GLU A 368 -17.35 -7.27 2.41
CA GLU A 368 -18.78 -7.61 2.47
C GLU A 368 -19.46 -7.48 1.09
N ASP A 369 -19.16 -6.42 0.36
CA ASP A 369 -19.80 -6.13 -0.92
C ASP A 369 -19.33 -7.11 -2.00
N LEU A 370 -18.06 -7.46 -2.03
CA LEU A 370 -17.56 -8.47 -2.97
C LEU A 370 -18.10 -9.87 -2.64
N LYS A 371 -18.28 -10.21 -1.37
CA LYS A 371 -19.01 -11.42 -0.97
C LYS A 371 -20.45 -11.41 -1.50
N ASN A 372 -21.16 -10.27 -1.39
CA ASN A 372 -22.52 -10.14 -1.89
C ASN A 372 -22.56 -10.19 -3.43
N ALA A 373 -21.55 -9.67 -4.11
CA ALA A 373 -21.38 -9.82 -5.56
C ALA A 373 -21.28 -11.31 -5.96
N MET A 374 -20.45 -12.08 -5.25
CA MET A 374 -20.35 -13.53 -5.47
C MET A 374 -21.71 -14.23 -5.25
N ASN A 375 -22.47 -13.83 -4.22
CA ASN A 375 -23.79 -14.39 -3.95
C ASN A 375 -24.78 -14.13 -5.09
N ILE A 376 -24.81 -12.89 -5.66
CA ILE A 376 -25.65 -12.56 -6.82
C ILE A 376 -25.27 -13.41 -8.02
N MET A 377 -23.99 -13.63 -8.25
CA MET A 377 -23.49 -14.41 -9.39
C MET A 377 -23.59 -15.93 -9.20
N GLY A 378 -23.84 -16.40 -7.97
CA GLY A 378 -23.97 -17.83 -7.66
C GLY A 378 -22.70 -18.60 -8.04
N ALA A 379 -22.82 -19.69 -8.79
CA ALA A 379 -21.66 -20.49 -9.22
C ALA A 379 -20.62 -19.67 -10.00
N HIS A 380 -21.07 -18.71 -10.79
CA HIS A 380 -20.17 -17.82 -11.55
C HIS A 380 -19.34 -16.92 -10.62
N GLY A 381 -19.83 -16.56 -9.44
CA GLY A 381 -19.09 -15.75 -8.48
C GLY A 381 -17.86 -16.47 -7.88
N SER A 382 -17.84 -17.79 -7.92
CA SER A 382 -16.71 -18.63 -7.47
C SER A 382 -15.84 -19.14 -8.63
N ASP A 383 -16.25 -18.89 -9.87
CA ASP A 383 -15.51 -19.28 -11.06
C ASP A 383 -14.44 -18.24 -11.39
N ARG A 384 -13.19 -18.67 -11.48
CA ARG A 384 -12.04 -17.82 -11.82
C ARG A 384 -12.18 -17.07 -13.13
N LEU A 385 -13.08 -17.51 -14.04
CA LEU A 385 -13.38 -16.80 -15.29
C LEU A 385 -13.94 -15.39 -15.10
N TRP A 386 -14.54 -15.11 -13.95
CA TRP A 386 -15.21 -13.84 -13.66
C TRP A 386 -14.39 -12.89 -12.77
N ASP A 387 -13.24 -13.33 -12.26
CA ASP A 387 -12.31 -12.55 -11.43
C ASP A 387 -12.88 -11.99 -10.09
N VAL A 388 -14.18 -12.17 -9.80
CA VAL A 388 -14.81 -11.61 -8.59
C VAL A 388 -14.24 -12.27 -7.33
N GLU A 389 -14.06 -13.60 -7.36
CA GLU A 389 -13.45 -14.33 -6.24
C GLU A 389 -12.00 -13.91 -6.01
N LYS A 390 -11.25 -13.60 -7.10
CA LYS A 390 -9.88 -13.08 -7.00
C LYS A 390 -9.87 -11.73 -6.28
N HIS A 391 -10.69 -10.79 -6.71
CA HIS A 391 -10.79 -9.50 -6.04
C HIS A 391 -11.19 -9.64 -4.57
N TRP A 392 -12.12 -10.57 -4.24
CA TRP A 392 -12.49 -10.83 -2.85
C TRP A 392 -11.32 -11.36 -2.02
N ARG A 393 -10.53 -12.30 -2.54
CA ARG A 393 -9.33 -12.82 -1.87
C ARG A 393 -8.30 -11.71 -1.63
N ASP A 394 -8.09 -10.86 -2.62
CA ASP A 394 -7.14 -9.75 -2.56
C ASP A 394 -7.55 -8.70 -1.51
N VAL A 395 -8.78 -8.20 -1.56
CA VAL A 395 -9.25 -7.19 -0.59
C VAL A 395 -9.31 -7.75 0.84
N LYS A 396 -9.51 -9.08 0.99
CA LYS A 396 -9.45 -9.73 2.30
C LYS A 396 -8.06 -9.61 2.92
N ILE A 397 -7.00 -9.72 2.15
CA ILE A 397 -5.62 -9.53 2.63
C ILE A 397 -5.40 -8.06 3.02
N VAL A 398 -5.86 -7.11 2.21
CA VAL A 398 -5.77 -5.67 2.55
C VAL A 398 -6.50 -5.36 3.87
N GLN A 399 -7.62 -6.01 4.14
CA GLN A 399 -8.34 -5.85 5.41
C GLN A 399 -7.52 -6.28 6.62
N LEU A 400 -6.66 -7.32 6.47
CA LEU A 400 -5.92 -7.94 7.58
C LEU A 400 -4.66 -7.19 7.98
N TRP A 401 -4.04 -6.46 7.05
CA TRP A 401 -2.75 -5.81 7.29
C TRP A 401 -2.86 -4.45 7.99
N MET A 402 -1.72 -3.83 8.32
CA MET A 402 -1.64 -2.51 8.99
C MET A 402 -2.56 -2.44 10.21
N GLY A 403 -2.37 -3.38 11.13
CA GLY A 403 -3.13 -3.48 12.38
C GLY A 403 -4.55 -4.01 12.23
N GLY A 404 -4.99 -4.32 11.01
CA GLY A 404 -6.35 -4.80 10.75
C GLY A 404 -7.41 -3.83 11.26
N LYS A 405 -8.61 -4.33 11.55
CA LYS A 405 -9.71 -3.54 12.10
C LYS A 405 -9.46 -3.10 13.54
N GLN A 406 -8.89 -3.99 14.35
CA GLN A 406 -8.79 -3.82 15.81
C GLN A 406 -7.89 -2.63 16.19
N LEU A 407 -6.66 -2.58 15.67
CA LEU A 407 -5.78 -1.44 15.93
C LEU A 407 -6.36 -0.15 15.37
N CYS A 408 -6.94 -0.20 14.17
CA CYS A 408 -7.59 0.98 13.59
C CYS A 408 -8.71 1.54 14.49
N GLN A 409 -9.55 0.66 15.05
CA GLN A 409 -10.61 1.07 15.99
C GLN A 409 -10.04 1.66 17.29
N MET A 410 -8.97 1.07 17.82
CA MET A 410 -8.31 1.57 19.04
C MET A 410 -7.74 2.97 18.81
N GLU A 411 -7.05 3.22 17.72
CA GLU A 411 -6.48 4.54 17.42
C GLU A 411 -7.55 5.60 17.17
N VAL A 412 -8.65 5.25 16.48
CA VAL A 412 -9.82 6.12 16.34
C VAL A 412 -10.44 6.44 17.70
N ALA A 413 -10.62 5.44 18.58
CA ALA A 413 -11.18 5.64 19.90
C ALA A 413 -10.26 6.51 20.79
N ARG A 414 -8.95 6.33 20.70
CA ARG A 414 -7.98 7.19 21.40
C ARG A 414 -8.15 8.65 21.02
N TRP A 415 -8.19 8.92 19.74
CA TRP A 415 -8.29 10.29 19.25
C TRP A 415 -9.64 10.95 19.58
N PHE A 416 -10.76 10.28 19.29
CA PHE A 416 -12.08 10.89 19.43
C PHE A 416 -12.64 10.85 20.85
N TYR A 417 -12.25 9.89 21.68
CA TYR A 417 -12.80 9.63 23.00
C TYR A 417 -11.75 9.66 24.11
N GLU A 418 -10.49 9.93 23.78
CA GLU A 418 -9.36 9.95 24.73
C GLU A 418 -9.24 8.63 25.53
N CYS A 419 -9.64 7.51 24.90
CA CYS A 419 -9.58 6.20 25.53
C CYS A 419 -8.12 5.79 25.74
N LYS A 420 -7.80 5.31 26.94
CA LYS A 420 -6.51 4.66 27.24
C LYS A 420 -6.61 3.18 26.91
N THR A 421 -6.60 2.85 25.62
CA THR A 421 -6.57 1.46 25.15
C THR A 421 -5.12 1.02 24.93
N LEU A 422 -4.81 -0.21 25.34
CA LEU A 422 -3.49 -0.82 25.09
C LEU A 422 -3.49 -1.57 23.78
#